data_c80d4cb0fbf3e7a3e52c35817ce050fb
#
_entry.id   c80d4cb0fbf3e7a3e52c35817ce050fb
#
_cell.length_a   1.000
_cell.length_b   1.000
_cell.length_c   1.000
_cell.angle_alpha   90.00
_cell.angle_beta   90.00
_cell.angle_gamma   90.00
#
_symmetry.space_group_name_H-M   'P 1'
#
loop_
_entity.id
_entity.type
_entity.pdbx_description
1 polymer ?
#
loop_
_entity_poly.entity_id
_entity_poly.type
_entity_poly.pdbx_seq_one_letter_code
_entity_poly.pdbx_strand_id
1 'polypeptide(L)'
;VERDNPALALAIIGYYFGLVLSIGGTLVGPSGGIWEDIIDLVLYGLLSVILLNISWFLCDKIILHKFKMSDELIRDQNQGTGIVSCAISIASGFIIYGAVSGENGNIWTAIAFWGLGQIMLLLAGWVYNLITPYDIHAEIEKDNVAAGISFAGVLIAMGIIVGHAAEGVFHSWAENFLDFIITSFIGLAILPFIRILTDKILLPTVKLTDEIVGQKKPNIGAAYIEAFSYIAASMIIYWSV
;
A
#
# COMPACT_ATOMS: atom_id res chain seq x y z
N VAL A 1 -22.61 1.17 -9.27
CA VAL A 1 -22.92 2.45 -8.59
C VAL A 1 -24.43 2.80 -8.66
N GLU A 2 -25.22 2.09 -9.45
CA GLU A 2 -26.68 2.32 -9.50
C GLU A 2 -27.42 1.94 -8.17
N ARG A 3 -26.77 1.14 -7.32
CA ARG A 3 -27.18 0.89 -5.94
C ARG A 3 -26.11 1.44 -5.01
N ASP A 4 -26.52 1.95 -3.86
CA ASP A 4 -25.58 2.42 -2.84
C ASP A 4 -24.64 1.27 -2.44
N ASN A 5 -23.35 1.41 -2.79
CA ASN A 5 -22.32 0.41 -2.52
C ASN A 5 -21.02 1.11 -2.10
N PRO A 6 -20.86 1.39 -0.79
CA PRO A 6 -19.66 2.03 -0.26
C PRO A 6 -18.38 1.22 -0.46
N ALA A 7 -18.45 -0.12 -0.42
CA ALA A 7 -17.29 -0.99 -0.62
C ALA A 7 -16.68 -0.81 -2.02
N LEU A 8 -17.53 -0.87 -3.05
CA LEU A 8 -17.11 -0.66 -4.43
C LEU A 8 -16.63 0.79 -4.66
N ALA A 9 -17.29 1.78 -4.04
CA ALA A 9 -16.87 3.18 -4.13
C ALA A 9 -15.47 3.38 -3.57
N LEU A 10 -15.14 2.79 -2.41
CA LEU A 10 -13.81 2.83 -1.81
C LEU A 10 -12.75 2.21 -2.73
N ALA A 11 -13.03 1.04 -3.30
CA ALA A 11 -12.12 0.40 -4.24
C ALA A 11 -11.84 1.27 -5.48
N ILE A 12 -12.88 1.90 -6.06
CA ILE A 12 -12.75 2.80 -7.21
C ILE A 12 -11.96 4.07 -6.85
N ILE A 13 -12.24 4.69 -5.68
CA ILE A 13 -11.49 5.86 -5.21
C ILE A 13 -10.02 5.52 -5.04
N GLY A 14 -9.72 4.37 -4.41
CA GLY A 14 -8.34 3.91 -4.26
C GLY A 14 -7.64 3.69 -5.59
N TYR A 15 -8.32 3.09 -6.56
CA TYR A 15 -7.78 2.88 -7.89
C TYR A 15 -7.46 4.21 -8.59
N TYR A 16 -8.37 5.19 -8.54
CA TYR A 16 -8.10 6.52 -9.11
C TYR A 16 -6.96 7.23 -8.41
N PHE A 17 -6.87 7.11 -7.08
CA PHE A 17 -5.77 7.70 -6.33
C PHE A 17 -4.44 7.03 -6.70
N GLY A 18 -4.42 5.71 -6.81
CA GLY A 18 -3.27 4.95 -7.30
C GLY A 18 -2.84 5.37 -8.72
N LEU A 19 -3.79 5.61 -9.63
CA LEU A 19 -3.51 6.13 -10.97
C LEU A 19 -2.88 7.53 -10.92
N VAL A 20 -3.42 8.43 -10.10
CA VAL A 20 -2.88 9.80 -9.95
C VAL A 20 -1.45 9.74 -9.44
N LEU A 21 -1.16 8.92 -8.44
CA LEU A 21 0.21 8.72 -7.93
C LEU A 21 1.11 8.15 -9.02
N SER A 22 0.71 7.06 -9.65
CA SER A 22 1.51 6.35 -10.65
C SER A 22 1.87 7.23 -11.85
N ILE A 23 0.88 7.96 -12.40
CA ILE A 23 1.10 8.89 -13.50
C ILE A 23 1.87 10.13 -13.01
N GLY A 24 1.62 10.59 -11.77
CA GLY A 24 2.35 11.68 -11.15
C GLY A 24 3.86 11.45 -11.13
N GLY A 25 4.31 10.21 -10.90
CA GLY A 25 5.73 9.84 -10.96
C GLY A 25 6.38 10.12 -12.31
N THR A 26 5.64 10.04 -13.40
CA THR A 26 6.18 10.33 -14.75
C THR A 26 6.32 11.84 -15.03
N LEU A 27 5.72 12.68 -14.20
CA LEU A 27 5.76 14.14 -14.35
C LEU A 27 6.80 14.79 -13.44
N VAL A 28 7.40 14.01 -12.54
CA VAL A 28 8.43 14.47 -11.60
C VAL A 28 9.79 14.08 -12.18
N GLY A 29 10.62 15.06 -12.45
CA GLY A 29 11.96 14.84 -13.00
C GLY A 29 12.41 16.00 -13.87
N PRO A 30 13.66 16.00 -14.31
CA PRO A 30 14.18 17.04 -15.20
C PRO A 30 13.51 16.92 -16.58
N SER A 31 13.09 18.06 -17.14
CA SER A 31 12.53 18.11 -18.49
C SER A 31 13.66 17.99 -19.53
N GLY A 32 13.52 17.05 -20.44
CA GLY A 32 14.36 16.90 -21.63
C GLY A 32 13.90 17.78 -22.80
N GLY A 33 12.71 18.39 -22.66
CA GLY A 33 12.05 19.19 -23.69
C GLY A 33 10.66 18.65 -24.00
N ILE A 34 9.79 19.52 -24.53
CA ILE A 34 8.34 19.23 -24.72
C ILE A 34 8.09 17.88 -25.42
N TRP A 35 8.85 17.54 -26.45
CA TRP A 35 8.65 16.31 -27.18
C TRP A 35 9.10 15.06 -26.43
N GLU A 36 10.23 15.14 -25.71
CA GLU A 36 10.72 14.06 -24.85
C GLU A 36 9.77 13.85 -23.69
N ASP A 37 9.34 14.91 -23.02
CA ASP A 37 8.39 14.85 -21.91
C ASP A 37 7.04 14.23 -22.32
N ILE A 38 6.55 14.53 -23.53
CA ILE A 38 5.32 13.91 -24.06
C ILE A 38 5.51 12.41 -24.31
N ILE A 39 6.64 12.02 -24.89
CA ILE A 39 6.97 10.61 -25.16
C ILE A 39 7.07 9.84 -23.85
N ASP A 40 7.78 10.39 -22.87
CA ASP A 40 7.96 9.77 -21.55
C ASP A 40 6.62 9.66 -20.80
N LEU A 41 5.80 10.70 -20.83
CA LEU A 41 4.46 10.66 -20.24
C LEU A 41 3.58 9.57 -20.88
N VAL A 42 3.61 9.43 -22.20
CA VAL A 42 2.84 8.38 -22.87
C VAL A 42 3.39 6.99 -22.55
N LEU A 43 4.70 6.81 -22.62
CA LEU A 43 5.36 5.52 -22.44
C LEU A 43 5.22 5.03 -20.99
N TYR A 44 5.70 5.84 -20.03
CA TYR A 44 5.68 5.49 -18.61
C TYR A 44 4.27 5.62 -17.99
N GLY A 45 3.44 6.52 -18.52
CA GLY A 45 2.03 6.61 -18.13
C GLY A 45 1.24 5.36 -18.50
N LEU A 46 1.39 4.83 -19.71
CA LEU A 46 0.79 3.56 -20.12
C LEU A 46 1.36 2.39 -19.31
N LEU A 47 2.68 2.36 -19.10
CA LEU A 47 3.32 1.37 -18.25
C LEU A 47 2.72 1.41 -16.83
N SER A 48 2.58 2.59 -16.24
CA SER A 48 2.01 2.77 -14.90
C SER A 48 0.59 2.21 -14.78
N VAL A 49 -0.26 2.46 -15.78
CA VAL A 49 -1.63 1.89 -15.82
C VAL A 49 -1.58 0.37 -15.87
N ILE A 50 -0.70 -0.21 -16.69
CA ILE A 50 -0.55 -1.67 -16.80
C ILE A 50 -0.06 -2.25 -15.47
N LEU A 51 1.00 -1.68 -14.89
CA LEU A 51 1.57 -2.13 -13.64
C LEU A 51 0.59 -2.04 -12.47
N LEU A 52 -0.22 -0.98 -12.39
CA LEU A 52 -1.25 -0.83 -11.36
C LEU A 52 -2.33 -1.92 -11.47
N ASN A 53 -2.77 -2.25 -12.67
CA ASN A 53 -3.74 -3.32 -12.89
C ASN A 53 -3.15 -4.69 -12.53
N ILE A 54 -1.89 -4.94 -12.86
CA ILE A 54 -1.20 -6.17 -12.47
C ILE A 54 -1.04 -6.23 -10.94
N SER A 55 -0.68 -5.12 -10.28
CA SER A 55 -0.58 -5.02 -8.83
C SER A 55 -1.91 -5.39 -8.15
N TRP A 56 -3.00 -4.82 -8.63
CA TRP A 56 -4.33 -5.12 -8.12
C TRP A 56 -4.65 -6.62 -8.25
N PHE A 57 -4.37 -7.22 -9.41
CA PHE A 57 -4.58 -8.65 -9.64
C PHE A 57 -3.70 -9.54 -8.75
N LEU A 58 -2.42 -9.19 -8.58
CA LEU A 58 -1.49 -9.94 -7.71
C LEU A 58 -1.96 -9.89 -6.25
N CYS A 59 -2.36 -8.72 -5.78
CA CYS A 59 -2.82 -8.55 -4.40
C CYS A 59 -4.17 -9.28 -4.14
N ASP A 60 -5.10 -9.26 -5.11
CA ASP A 60 -6.34 -10.07 -5.03
C ASP A 60 -6.02 -11.55 -4.86
N LYS A 61 -5.06 -12.07 -5.61
CA LYS A 61 -4.73 -13.50 -5.60
C LYS A 61 -3.87 -13.92 -4.42
N ILE A 62 -3.05 -13.05 -3.86
CA ILE A 62 -2.04 -13.40 -2.87
C ILE A 62 -2.38 -12.83 -1.49
N ILE A 63 -2.72 -11.53 -1.40
CA ILE A 63 -3.09 -10.91 -0.11
C ILE A 63 -4.48 -11.39 0.34
N LEU A 64 -5.46 -11.34 -0.55
CA LEU A 64 -6.84 -11.72 -0.23
C LEU A 64 -7.20 -13.12 -0.74
N HIS A 65 -6.25 -14.05 -0.68
CA HIS A 65 -6.34 -15.39 -1.28
C HIS A 65 -7.48 -16.28 -0.74
N LYS A 66 -8.08 -15.95 0.41
CA LYS A 66 -9.14 -16.75 1.03
C LYS A 66 -10.52 -16.55 0.39
N PHE A 67 -10.72 -15.42 -0.29
CA PHE A 67 -11.99 -15.09 -0.93
C PHE A 67 -11.74 -14.30 -2.23
N LYS A 68 -12.77 -14.13 -3.06
CA LYS A 68 -12.69 -13.35 -4.28
C LYS A 68 -13.07 -11.91 -3.99
N MET A 69 -12.16 -10.99 -4.16
CA MET A 69 -12.40 -9.56 -3.94
C MET A 69 -13.61 -9.04 -4.72
N SER A 70 -13.81 -9.50 -5.96
CA SER A 70 -14.95 -9.07 -6.78
C SER A 70 -16.31 -9.48 -6.18
N ASP A 71 -16.40 -10.67 -5.57
CA ASP A 71 -17.63 -11.14 -4.96
C ASP A 71 -17.93 -10.33 -3.69
N GLU A 72 -16.91 -10.11 -2.86
CA GLU A 72 -16.99 -9.29 -1.65
C GLU A 72 -17.40 -7.84 -1.94
N LEU A 73 -16.82 -7.22 -2.97
CA LEU A 73 -17.13 -5.83 -3.33
C LEU A 73 -18.52 -5.66 -3.95
N ILE A 74 -18.94 -6.59 -4.82
CA ILE A 74 -20.16 -6.42 -5.62
C ILE A 74 -21.37 -7.08 -4.99
N ARG A 75 -21.25 -8.34 -4.56
CA ARG A 75 -22.34 -9.13 -4.01
C ARG A 75 -22.55 -8.83 -2.54
N ASP A 76 -21.49 -8.92 -1.75
CA ASP A 76 -21.56 -8.86 -0.29
C ASP A 76 -21.39 -7.44 0.25
N GLN A 77 -20.91 -6.50 -0.60
CA GLN A 77 -20.70 -5.08 -0.28
C GLN A 77 -19.84 -4.87 0.96
N ASN A 78 -18.86 -5.77 1.16
CA ASN A 78 -17.96 -5.80 2.30
C ASN A 78 -17.06 -4.56 2.33
N GLN A 79 -17.32 -3.67 3.29
CA GLN A 79 -16.59 -2.41 3.42
C GLN A 79 -15.14 -2.63 3.87
N GLY A 80 -14.88 -3.64 4.70
CA GLY A 80 -13.54 -4.04 5.10
C GLY A 80 -12.68 -4.38 3.89
N THR A 81 -13.21 -5.19 2.96
CA THR A 81 -12.56 -5.52 1.68
C THR A 81 -12.40 -4.28 0.80
N GLY A 82 -13.41 -3.39 0.75
CA GLY A 82 -13.34 -2.14 0.00
C GLY A 82 -12.19 -1.24 0.44
N ILE A 83 -11.99 -1.09 1.75
CA ILE A 83 -10.90 -0.31 2.36
C ILE A 83 -9.54 -0.92 2.03
N VAL A 84 -9.40 -2.24 2.12
CA VAL A 84 -8.15 -2.93 1.79
C VAL A 84 -7.84 -2.82 0.31
N SER A 85 -8.82 -2.97 -0.58
CA SER A 85 -8.66 -2.76 -2.02
C SER A 85 -8.22 -1.34 -2.36
N CYS A 86 -8.79 -0.33 -1.67
CA CYS A 86 -8.37 1.05 -1.76
C CYS A 86 -6.88 1.20 -1.38
N ALA A 87 -6.48 0.65 -0.24
CA ALA A 87 -5.12 0.72 0.26
C ALA A 87 -4.11 0.03 -0.64
N ILE A 88 -4.44 -1.14 -1.20
CA ILE A 88 -3.61 -1.86 -2.18
C ILE A 88 -3.31 -0.98 -3.39
N SER A 89 -4.34 -0.32 -3.93
CA SER A 89 -4.17 0.55 -5.10
C SER A 89 -3.32 1.78 -4.79
N ILE A 90 -3.54 2.41 -3.63
CA ILE A 90 -2.74 3.56 -3.17
C ILE A 90 -1.28 3.14 -2.93
N ALA A 91 -1.05 2.03 -2.22
CA ALA A 91 0.29 1.52 -1.93
C ALA A 91 1.04 1.17 -3.23
N SER A 92 0.37 0.47 -4.15
CA SER A 92 0.95 0.17 -5.46
C SER A 92 1.21 1.43 -6.28
N GLY A 93 0.36 2.45 -6.13
CA GLY A 93 0.56 3.77 -6.74
C GLY A 93 1.85 4.45 -6.25
N PHE A 94 2.14 4.42 -4.95
CA PHE A 94 3.42 4.93 -4.41
C PHE A 94 4.62 4.13 -4.93
N ILE A 95 4.52 2.80 -4.97
CA ILE A 95 5.59 1.94 -5.50
C ILE A 95 5.87 2.26 -6.97
N ILE A 96 4.83 2.41 -7.79
CA ILE A 96 4.98 2.74 -9.21
C ILE A 96 5.54 4.16 -9.35
N TYR A 97 5.04 5.12 -8.55
CA TYR A 97 5.57 6.47 -8.50
C TYR A 97 7.10 6.46 -8.34
N GLY A 98 7.62 5.81 -7.29
CA GLY A 98 9.05 5.71 -7.04
C GLY A 98 9.82 5.00 -8.17
N ALA A 99 9.25 3.92 -8.70
CA ALA A 99 9.89 3.14 -9.76
C ALA A 99 10.01 3.87 -11.10
N VAL A 100 9.11 4.83 -11.39
CA VAL A 100 9.11 5.58 -12.66
C VAL A 100 9.65 7.01 -12.55
N SER A 101 9.76 7.57 -11.34
CA SER A 101 10.26 8.94 -11.11
C SER A 101 11.80 9.05 -11.09
N GLY A 102 12.51 7.93 -11.06
CA GLY A 102 13.97 7.90 -10.95
C GLY A 102 14.70 8.40 -12.21
N GLU A 103 15.85 9.05 -12.01
CA GLU A 103 16.73 9.49 -13.09
C GLU A 103 17.68 8.37 -13.53
N ASN A 104 18.15 8.41 -14.78
CA ASN A 104 19.08 7.46 -15.41
C ASN A 104 18.58 5.99 -15.44
N GLY A 105 17.34 5.75 -15.06
CA GLY A 105 16.68 4.47 -15.19
C GLY A 105 16.13 4.24 -16.60
N ASN A 106 15.52 3.09 -16.78
CA ASN A 106 14.81 2.74 -18.00
C ASN A 106 13.59 1.85 -17.66
N ILE A 107 12.85 1.44 -18.67
CA ILE A 107 11.68 0.57 -18.51
C ILE A 107 11.98 -0.69 -17.67
N TRP A 108 13.15 -1.30 -17.82
CA TRP A 108 13.52 -2.52 -17.09
C TRP A 108 13.80 -2.25 -15.61
N THR A 109 14.40 -1.10 -15.29
CA THR A 109 14.57 -0.68 -13.90
C THR A 109 13.22 -0.41 -13.24
N ALA A 110 12.30 0.28 -13.93
CA ALA A 110 10.96 0.54 -13.44
C ALA A 110 10.18 -0.78 -13.16
N ILE A 111 10.20 -1.73 -14.09
CA ILE A 111 9.54 -3.03 -13.92
C ILE A 111 10.17 -3.83 -12.78
N ALA A 112 11.52 -3.82 -12.66
CA ALA A 112 12.22 -4.57 -11.62
C ALA A 112 11.92 -4.02 -10.23
N PHE A 113 12.03 -2.70 -10.00
CA PHE A 113 11.75 -2.09 -8.70
C PHE A 113 10.26 -2.13 -8.35
N TRP A 114 9.36 -2.00 -9.32
CA TRP A 114 7.95 -2.29 -9.11
C TRP A 114 7.73 -3.73 -8.66
N GLY A 115 8.31 -4.72 -9.34
CA GLY A 115 8.16 -6.14 -9.00
C GLY A 115 8.68 -6.46 -7.59
N LEU A 116 9.87 -5.94 -7.25
CA LEU A 116 10.41 -6.03 -5.89
C LEU A 116 9.49 -5.35 -4.87
N GLY A 117 8.93 -4.21 -5.22
CA GLY A 117 7.98 -3.47 -4.40
C GLY A 117 6.71 -4.28 -4.12
N GLN A 118 6.18 -4.98 -5.11
CA GLN A 118 5.03 -5.87 -4.89
C GLN A 118 5.38 -7.01 -3.93
N ILE A 119 6.59 -7.60 -4.03
CA ILE A 119 7.06 -8.62 -3.09
C ILE A 119 7.11 -8.05 -1.66
N MET A 120 7.64 -6.85 -1.48
CA MET A 120 7.71 -6.21 -0.17
C MET A 120 6.32 -5.88 0.40
N LEU A 121 5.37 -5.48 -0.45
CA LEU A 121 3.98 -5.25 -0.03
C LEU A 121 3.30 -6.55 0.43
N LEU A 122 3.53 -7.65 -0.29
CA LEU A 122 3.04 -8.98 0.10
C LEU A 122 3.66 -9.44 1.44
N LEU A 123 4.96 -9.22 1.61
CA LEU A 123 5.66 -9.52 2.87
C LEU A 123 5.11 -8.68 4.02
N ALA A 124 4.78 -7.41 3.80
CA ALA A 124 4.16 -6.55 4.82
C ALA A 124 2.81 -7.09 5.27
N GLY A 125 1.97 -7.53 4.34
CA GLY A 125 0.71 -8.18 4.66
C GLY A 125 0.89 -9.45 5.49
N TRP A 126 1.86 -10.29 5.13
CA TRP A 126 2.20 -11.49 5.87
C TRP A 126 2.76 -11.19 7.26
N VAL A 127 3.71 -10.25 7.38
CA VAL A 127 4.26 -9.81 8.67
C VAL A 127 3.16 -9.26 9.57
N TYR A 128 2.26 -8.43 9.04
CA TYR A 128 1.15 -7.90 9.82
C TYR A 128 0.23 -9.00 10.36
N ASN A 129 -0.10 -10.00 9.54
CA ASN A 129 -0.88 -11.16 10.00
C ASN A 129 -0.15 -12.01 11.05
N LEU A 130 1.18 -12.01 11.07
CA LEU A 130 1.98 -12.69 12.10
C LEU A 130 2.01 -11.92 13.44
N ILE A 131 2.06 -10.60 13.40
CA ILE A 131 2.14 -9.78 14.62
C ILE A 131 0.78 -9.49 15.24
N THR A 132 -0.31 -9.75 14.52
CA THR A 132 -1.68 -9.67 15.04
C THR A 132 -2.07 -11.00 15.68
N PRO A 133 -2.72 -10.99 16.85
CA PRO A 133 -3.16 -12.22 17.52
C PRO A 133 -4.48 -12.78 16.97
N TYR A 134 -4.88 -12.36 15.78
CA TYR A 134 -6.09 -12.79 15.06
C TYR A 134 -5.81 -12.93 13.57
N ASP A 135 -6.60 -13.75 12.89
CA ASP A 135 -6.50 -13.90 11.43
C ASP A 135 -7.16 -12.71 10.73
N ILE A 136 -6.34 -11.84 10.16
CA ILE A 136 -6.79 -10.61 9.51
C ILE A 136 -7.74 -10.88 8.34
N HIS A 137 -7.49 -11.94 7.58
CA HIS A 137 -8.31 -12.31 6.43
C HIS A 137 -9.71 -12.77 6.87
N ALA A 138 -9.78 -13.58 7.93
CA ALA A 138 -11.04 -14.03 8.49
C ALA A 138 -11.86 -12.89 9.08
N GLU A 139 -11.21 -11.87 9.64
CA GLU A 139 -11.91 -10.69 10.15
C GLU A 139 -12.42 -9.80 9.01
N ILE A 140 -11.63 -9.60 7.95
CA ILE A 140 -12.07 -8.82 6.77
C ILE A 140 -13.24 -9.53 6.07
N GLU A 141 -13.20 -10.85 5.91
CA GLU A 141 -14.28 -11.65 5.32
C GLU A 141 -15.62 -11.50 6.09
N LYS A 142 -15.56 -11.29 7.40
CA LYS A 142 -16.73 -11.01 8.25
C LYS A 142 -17.21 -9.56 8.21
N ASP A 143 -16.70 -8.74 7.31
CA ASP A 143 -16.93 -7.29 7.22
C ASP A 143 -16.52 -6.53 8.50
N ASN A 144 -15.42 -6.97 9.14
CA ASN A 144 -14.83 -6.20 10.22
C ASN A 144 -14.08 -4.99 9.63
N VAL A 145 -14.78 -3.88 9.54
CA VAL A 145 -14.27 -2.61 9.01
C VAL A 145 -13.05 -2.11 9.78
N ALA A 146 -13.00 -2.30 11.11
CA ALA A 146 -11.87 -1.90 11.92
C ALA A 146 -10.59 -2.68 11.56
N ALA A 147 -10.71 -4.00 11.36
CA ALA A 147 -9.60 -4.82 10.90
C ALA A 147 -9.12 -4.40 9.49
N GLY A 148 -10.07 -4.10 8.59
CA GLY A 148 -9.77 -3.57 7.26
C GLY A 148 -9.00 -2.24 7.29
N ILE A 149 -9.40 -1.29 8.16
CA ILE A 149 -8.73 0.01 8.32
C ILE A 149 -7.30 -0.16 8.86
N SER A 150 -7.12 -0.97 9.90
CA SER A 150 -5.81 -1.22 10.49
C SER A 150 -4.85 -1.83 9.45
N PHE A 151 -5.31 -2.82 8.70
CA PHE A 151 -4.53 -3.46 7.65
C PHE A 151 -4.21 -2.52 6.49
N ALA A 152 -5.19 -1.69 6.10
CA ALA A 152 -5.00 -0.65 5.08
C ALA A 152 -3.88 0.34 5.45
N GLY A 153 -3.80 0.74 6.72
CA GLY A 153 -2.74 1.60 7.23
C GLY A 153 -1.34 1.01 7.02
N VAL A 154 -1.17 -0.28 7.29
CA VAL A 154 0.09 -1.01 7.06
C VAL A 154 0.46 -1.05 5.58
N LEU A 155 -0.51 -1.37 4.71
CA LEU A 155 -0.26 -1.45 3.26
C LEU A 155 0.15 -0.09 2.69
N ILE A 156 -0.54 0.99 3.05
CA ILE A 156 -0.20 2.35 2.61
C ILE A 156 1.17 2.75 3.14
N ALA A 157 1.45 2.52 4.42
CA ALA A 157 2.73 2.82 5.03
C ALA A 157 3.90 2.12 4.33
N MET A 158 3.74 0.84 4.03
CA MET A 158 4.74 0.10 3.25
C MET A 158 4.84 0.59 1.81
N GLY A 159 3.72 0.96 1.18
CA GLY A 159 3.73 1.59 -0.15
C GLY A 159 4.57 2.86 -0.18
N ILE A 160 4.44 3.73 0.83
CA ILE A 160 5.24 4.95 0.97
C ILE A 160 6.74 4.64 1.11
N ILE A 161 7.11 3.73 2.03
CA ILE A 161 8.52 3.39 2.29
C ILE A 161 9.15 2.71 1.07
N VAL A 162 8.46 1.75 0.48
CA VAL A 162 8.96 0.99 -0.68
C VAL A 162 9.01 1.86 -1.93
N GLY A 163 8.03 2.76 -2.10
CA GLY A 163 8.04 3.76 -3.16
C GLY A 163 9.27 4.67 -3.04
N HIS A 164 9.53 5.18 -1.84
CA HIS A 164 10.73 5.96 -1.56
C HIS A 164 12.04 5.17 -1.82
N ALA A 165 12.08 3.91 -1.42
CA ALA A 165 13.23 3.03 -1.67
C ALA A 165 13.50 2.78 -3.17
N ALA A 166 12.47 2.92 -4.02
CA ALA A 166 12.58 2.78 -5.48
C ALA A 166 12.87 4.10 -6.19
N GLU A 167 12.72 5.24 -5.49
CA GLU A 167 12.92 6.58 -6.01
C GLU A 167 14.43 6.92 -6.06
N GLY A 168 14.80 7.83 -6.93
CA GLY A 168 16.15 8.40 -6.96
C GLY A 168 16.93 8.07 -8.23
N VAL A 169 18.24 8.39 -8.21
CA VAL A 169 19.13 8.22 -9.37
C VAL A 169 19.58 6.77 -9.48
N PHE A 170 19.41 6.18 -10.66
CA PHE A 170 19.94 4.84 -10.90
C PHE A 170 21.45 4.92 -11.18
N HIS A 171 22.25 4.37 -10.27
CA HIS A 171 23.71 4.28 -10.39
C HIS A 171 24.15 2.93 -10.93
N SER A 172 23.75 1.87 -10.25
CA SER A 172 24.02 0.49 -10.66
C SER A 172 23.00 -0.47 -10.06
N TRP A 173 22.84 -1.63 -10.67
CA TRP A 173 21.96 -2.68 -10.13
C TRP A 173 22.32 -3.08 -8.70
N ALA A 174 23.62 -3.17 -8.38
CA ALA A 174 24.06 -3.62 -7.07
C ALA A 174 23.78 -2.59 -5.97
N GLU A 175 24.08 -1.32 -6.24
CA GLU A 175 23.86 -0.21 -5.29
C GLU A 175 22.36 0.00 -5.06
N ASN A 176 21.60 0.28 -6.14
CA ASN A 176 20.19 0.57 -6.00
C ASN A 176 19.38 -0.61 -5.45
N PHE A 177 19.75 -1.86 -5.76
CA PHE A 177 19.13 -3.03 -5.16
C PHE A 177 19.43 -3.14 -3.66
N LEU A 178 20.66 -2.86 -3.24
CA LEU A 178 21.05 -2.91 -1.83
C LEU A 178 20.31 -1.83 -1.04
N ASP A 179 20.27 -0.59 -1.55
CA ASP A 179 19.58 0.53 -0.91
C ASP A 179 18.07 0.27 -0.80
N PHE A 180 17.47 -0.25 -1.88
CA PHE A 180 16.07 -0.67 -1.89
C PHE A 180 15.77 -1.71 -0.81
N ILE A 181 16.59 -2.76 -0.73
CA ILE A 181 16.42 -3.85 0.23
C ILE A 181 16.56 -3.33 1.67
N ILE A 182 17.61 -2.54 1.95
CA ILE A 182 17.85 -2.01 3.30
C ILE A 182 16.67 -1.13 3.73
N THR A 183 16.26 -0.16 2.92
CA THR A 183 15.16 0.75 3.24
C THR A 183 13.83 0.01 3.42
N SER A 184 13.53 -0.94 2.53
CA SER A 184 12.30 -1.74 2.62
C SER A 184 12.27 -2.64 3.86
N PHE A 185 13.39 -3.26 4.23
CA PHE A 185 13.46 -4.09 5.44
C PHE A 185 13.41 -3.25 6.74
N ILE A 186 13.93 -2.02 6.74
CA ILE A 186 13.71 -1.09 7.84
C ILE A 186 12.21 -0.84 8.01
N GLY A 187 11.48 -0.61 6.91
CA GLY A 187 10.03 -0.47 6.91
C GLY A 187 9.31 -1.69 7.52
N LEU A 188 9.67 -2.89 7.09
CA LEU A 188 9.09 -4.12 7.65
C LEU A 188 9.39 -4.29 9.14
N ALA A 189 10.62 -4.00 9.57
CA ALA A 189 11.04 -4.15 10.96
C ALA A 189 10.33 -3.17 11.90
N ILE A 190 9.91 -2.01 11.39
CA ILE A 190 9.24 -0.99 12.20
C ILE A 190 7.77 -1.33 12.48
N LEU A 191 7.11 -2.17 11.66
CA LEU A 191 5.70 -2.51 11.81
C LEU A 191 5.33 -3.03 13.21
N PRO A 192 5.99 -4.08 13.75
CA PRO A 192 5.67 -4.57 15.07
C PRO A 192 5.95 -3.52 16.17
N PHE A 193 6.97 -2.68 15.96
CA PHE A 193 7.30 -1.63 16.90
C PHE A 193 6.21 -0.56 16.96
N ILE A 194 5.70 -0.09 15.82
CA ILE A 194 4.59 0.88 15.79
C ILE A 194 3.34 0.30 16.41
N ARG A 195 3.03 -0.99 16.19
CA ARG A 195 1.89 -1.63 16.84
C ARG A 195 1.99 -1.59 18.37
N ILE A 196 3.17 -1.94 18.91
CA ILE A 196 3.40 -1.89 20.35
C ILE A 196 3.30 -0.46 20.89
N LEU A 197 3.83 0.52 20.15
CA LEU A 197 3.76 1.93 20.50
C LEU A 197 2.31 2.42 20.53
N THR A 198 1.53 2.07 19.53
CA THR A 198 0.10 2.42 19.46
C THR A 198 -0.67 1.81 20.63
N ASP A 199 -0.48 0.52 20.90
CA ASP A 199 -1.18 -0.19 21.99
C ASP A 199 -0.82 0.36 23.37
N LYS A 200 0.46 0.69 23.61
CA LYS A 200 0.92 1.08 24.95
C LYS A 200 0.95 2.58 25.23
N ILE A 201 1.13 3.40 24.21
CA ILE A 201 1.31 4.85 24.35
C ILE A 201 0.11 5.63 23.86
N LEU A 202 -0.43 5.30 22.69
CA LEU A 202 -1.57 6.04 22.14
C LEU A 202 -2.91 5.55 22.71
N LEU A 203 -3.00 4.27 23.06
CA LEU A 203 -4.22 3.67 23.62
C LEU A 203 -3.93 3.00 24.99
N PRO A 204 -3.37 3.72 25.98
CA PRO A 204 -2.82 3.11 27.21
C PRO A 204 -3.87 2.48 28.13
N THR A 205 -5.15 2.79 27.93
CA THR A 205 -6.24 2.32 28.82
C THR A 205 -6.98 1.10 28.29
N VAL A 206 -6.72 0.70 27.03
CA VAL A 206 -7.39 -0.39 26.35
C VAL A 206 -6.35 -1.22 25.58
N LYS A 207 -6.71 -2.46 25.24
CA LYS A 207 -5.88 -3.27 24.35
C LYS A 207 -6.39 -3.12 22.92
N LEU A 208 -5.53 -2.72 22.02
CA LEU A 208 -5.86 -2.52 20.61
C LEU A 208 -6.55 -3.74 19.99
N THR A 209 -6.08 -4.95 20.29
CA THR A 209 -6.70 -6.20 19.83
C THR A 209 -8.15 -6.34 20.31
N ASP A 210 -8.41 -6.05 21.58
CA ASP A 210 -9.77 -6.15 22.15
C ASP A 210 -10.71 -5.12 21.49
N GLU A 211 -10.19 -3.95 21.15
CA GLU A 211 -10.94 -2.91 20.44
C GLU A 211 -11.29 -3.29 19.00
N ILE A 212 -10.38 -3.97 18.28
CA ILE A 212 -10.58 -4.33 16.88
C ILE A 212 -11.40 -5.60 16.71
N VAL A 213 -11.17 -6.63 17.53
CA VAL A 213 -11.80 -7.96 17.34
C VAL A 213 -12.49 -8.50 18.59
N GLY A 214 -12.24 -7.96 19.76
CA GLY A 214 -12.79 -8.47 21.04
C GLY A 214 -14.18 -7.96 21.37
N GLN A 215 -14.71 -6.97 20.68
CA GLN A 215 -16.00 -6.34 20.94
C GLN A 215 -17.09 -6.83 19.97
N LYS A 216 -18.35 -6.80 20.41
CA LYS A 216 -19.51 -7.08 19.53
C LYS A 216 -19.61 -6.12 18.35
N LYS A 217 -19.15 -4.87 18.55
CA LYS A 217 -19.05 -3.83 17.54
C LYS A 217 -17.61 -3.33 17.56
N PRO A 218 -16.81 -3.66 16.53
CA PRO A 218 -15.41 -3.23 16.44
C PRO A 218 -15.24 -1.72 16.55
N ASN A 219 -14.19 -1.29 17.23
CA ASN A 219 -13.90 0.13 17.42
C ASN A 219 -13.12 0.71 16.23
N ILE A 220 -13.86 1.35 15.33
CA ILE A 220 -13.31 2.00 14.14
C ILE A 220 -12.34 3.14 14.51
N GLY A 221 -12.58 3.86 15.62
CA GLY A 221 -11.70 4.93 16.09
C GLY A 221 -10.31 4.41 16.48
N ALA A 222 -10.24 3.29 17.18
CA ALA A 222 -8.96 2.64 17.51
C ALA A 222 -8.21 2.19 16.25
N ALA A 223 -8.93 1.64 15.27
CA ALA A 223 -8.35 1.25 13.99
C ALA A 223 -7.80 2.44 13.19
N TYR A 224 -8.46 3.58 13.18
CA TYR A 224 -7.93 4.81 12.55
C TYR A 224 -6.66 5.29 13.24
N ILE A 225 -6.58 5.24 14.57
CA ILE A 225 -5.37 5.62 15.32
C ILE A 225 -4.23 4.68 14.94
N GLU A 226 -4.47 3.37 14.89
CA GLU A 226 -3.46 2.39 14.47
C GLU A 226 -2.99 2.65 13.03
N ALA A 227 -3.92 2.76 12.09
CA ALA A 227 -3.60 2.98 10.67
C ALA A 227 -2.80 4.27 10.47
N PHE A 228 -3.21 5.37 11.11
CA PHE A 228 -2.50 6.64 11.01
C PHE A 228 -1.11 6.57 11.65
N SER A 229 -0.93 5.81 12.71
CA SER A 229 0.38 5.62 13.35
C SER A 229 1.40 4.99 12.38
N TYR A 230 0.98 3.98 11.60
CA TYR A 230 1.82 3.41 10.55
C TYR A 230 2.14 4.41 9.46
N ILE A 231 1.13 5.11 8.95
CA ILE A 231 1.32 6.11 7.88
C ILE A 231 2.21 7.26 8.37
N ALA A 232 1.99 7.77 9.56
CA ALA A 232 2.81 8.85 10.13
C ALA A 232 4.28 8.42 10.30
N ALA A 233 4.52 7.20 10.79
CA ALA A 233 5.88 6.67 10.91
C ALA A 233 6.56 6.52 9.54
N SER A 234 5.83 6.04 8.52
CA SER A 234 6.37 5.91 7.17
C SER A 234 6.74 7.27 6.55
N MET A 235 5.92 8.31 6.79
CA MET A 235 6.24 9.67 6.35
C MET A 235 7.46 10.25 7.06
N ILE A 236 7.65 9.98 8.35
CA ILE A 236 8.87 10.39 9.08
C ILE A 236 10.09 9.72 8.48
N ILE A 237 10.02 8.43 8.18
CA ILE A 237 11.11 7.69 7.52
C ILE A 237 11.40 8.30 6.15
N TYR A 238 10.38 8.51 5.33
CA TYR A 238 10.50 9.12 4.00
C TYR A 238 11.27 10.45 4.02
N TRP A 239 11.08 11.28 5.06
CA TRP A 239 11.79 12.57 5.17
C TRP A 239 13.15 12.48 5.86
N SER A 240 13.51 11.35 6.46
CA SER A 240 14.74 11.20 7.26
C SER A 240 15.85 10.45 6.54
N VAL A 241 15.54 9.75 5.48
CA VAL A 241 16.47 8.96 4.65
C VAL A 241 16.55 9.57 3.27
#